data_05f3ac40da37a62d6a6f5b739a205ad8
#
_entry.id   05f3ac40da37a62d6a6f5b739a205ad8
#
_cell.length_a   1.000
_cell.length_b   1.000
_cell.length_c   1.000
_cell.angle_alpha   90.00
_cell.angle_beta   90.00
_cell.angle_gamma   90.00
#
_symmetry.space_group_name_H-M   'P 1'
#
loop_
_entity.id
_entity.type
_entity.pdbx_description
1 polymer ?
#
loop_
_entity_poly.entity_id
_entity_poly.type
_entity_poly.pdbx_seq_one_letter_code
_entity_poly.pdbx_strand_id
1 'polypeptide(L)'
;MSKRLFFADYSDVMQQNFTDLKDIHTFAKICIDTYKNQLQGQTQAQANTVIRNKIREVAGLPENPNELQVKRAFKKESVREAIFEILEETLDNTLITGWANDPWFRQYVEFKTMVLGTKNSFYIKADDMILNISKISGGHHNIERQRLNKGSEISVKTATYGAKVYMEMSRFLQGVEDWNELIDAISRAFTIQVNRMIHNQVMGAVKQLPVQTKWNRKGLANTANKKNFKELIADVKRATGSTAVIMGTEVALGELAGFGDVNWISEAAKNDIYTMGRLGNFEGTTIVELPNPFE
;
A
#
# COMPACT_ATOMS: atom_id res chain seq x y z
N MET A 1 -4.79 -2.89 12.69
CA MET A 1 -5.74 -2.42 13.70
C MET A 1 -6.83 -3.47 13.87
N SER A 2 -7.28 -3.73 15.08
CA SER A 2 -8.30 -4.76 15.36
C SER A 2 -9.68 -4.12 15.19
N LYS A 3 -10.46 -4.62 14.22
CA LYS A 3 -11.83 -4.15 14.02
C LYS A 3 -12.65 -4.54 15.27
N ARG A 4 -13.25 -3.56 15.94
CA ARG A 4 -14.12 -3.82 17.08
C ARG A 4 -15.36 -4.54 16.60
N LEU A 5 -15.66 -5.69 17.22
CA LEU A 5 -16.73 -6.57 16.77
C LEU A 5 -18.03 -6.35 17.56
N PHE A 6 -17.93 -5.79 18.77
CA PHE A 6 -19.06 -5.60 19.66
C PHE A 6 -19.18 -4.12 20.08
N PHE A 7 -20.41 -3.68 20.28
CA PHE A 7 -20.70 -2.34 20.77
C PHE A 7 -20.09 -2.08 22.18
N ALA A 8 -19.99 -3.12 22.98
CA ALA A 8 -19.37 -3.07 24.30
C ALA A 8 -17.83 -2.84 24.27
N ASP A 9 -17.19 -2.98 23.12
CA ASP A 9 -15.75 -2.77 22.97
C ASP A 9 -15.40 -1.25 22.82
N TYR A 10 -16.42 -0.41 22.68
CA TYR A 10 -16.25 1.05 22.59
C TYR A 10 -16.32 1.70 23.97
N SER A 11 -15.72 2.89 24.07
CA SER A 11 -15.74 3.67 25.31
C SER A 11 -17.17 4.05 25.75
N ASP A 12 -17.35 4.27 27.04
CA ASP A 12 -18.64 4.64 27.64
C ASP A 12 -19.26 5.88 26.96
N VAL A 13 -18.43 6.86 26.55
CA VAL A 13 -18.87 8.06 25.86
C VAL A 13 -19.42 7.71 24.47
N MET A 14 -18.81 6.79 23.74
CA MET A 14 -19.33 6.30 22.47
C MET A 14 -20.67 5.58 22.67
N GLN A 15 -20.75 4.69 23.65
CA GLN A 15 -21.99 3.95 23.97
C GLN A 15 -23.15 4.87 24.41
N GLN A 16 -22.85 6.02 25.00
CA GLN A 16 -23.87 7.03 25.38
C GLN A 16 -24.34 7.87 24.19
N ASN A 17 -23.50 8.11 23.19
CA ASN A 17 -23.79 8.99 22.05
C ASN A 17 -24.22 8.28 20.78
N PHE A 18 -24.07 6.97 20.72
CA PHE A 18 -24.51 6.09 19.62
C PHE A 18 -25.43 5.00 20.17
N THR A 19 -26.40 4.58 19.38
CA THR A 19 -27.43 3.63 19.82
C THR A 19 -26.91 2.19 19.75
N ASP A 20 -26.14 1.87 18.71
CA ASP A 20 -25.60 0.54 18.47
C ASP A 20 -24.35 0.59 17.56
N LEU A 21 -23.77 -0.57 17.31
CA LEU A 21 -22.60 -0.73 16.42
C LEU A 21 -22.89 -0.23 15.00
N LYS A 22 -24.10 -0.41 14.50
CA LYS A 22 -24.50 -0.02 13.17
C LYS A 22 -24.53 1.50 13.01
N ASP A 23 -24.94 2.20 14.07
CA ASP A 23 -24.96 3.65 14.12
C ASP A 23 -23.52 4.22 14.04
N ILE A 24 -22.58 3.64 14.79
CA ILE A 24 -21.16 4.01 14.71
C ILE A 24 -20.60 3.78 13.30
N HIS A 25 -20.86 2.63 12.70
CA HIS A 25 -20.40 2.31 11.35
C HIS A 25 -21.03 3.23 10.31
N THR A 26 -22.28 3.62 10.49
CA THR A 26 -22.98 4.58 9.60
C THR A 26 -22.32 5.95 9.67
N PHE A 27 -21.98 6.40 10.87
CA PHE A 27 -21.27 7.67 11.05
C PHE A 27 -19.84 7.62 10.46
N ALA A 28 -19.09 6.54 10.72
CA ALA A 28 -17.78 6.33 10.10
C ALA A 28 -17.87 6.31 8.57
N LYS A 29 -18.93 5.71 8.01
CA LYS A 29 -19.19 5.74 6.57
C LYS A 29 -19.42 7.16 6.05
N ILE A 30 -20.17 7.99 6.75
CA ILE A 30 -20.34 9.41 6.39
C ILE A 30 -18.97 10.11 6.36
N CYS A 31 -18.11 9.87 7.33
CA CYS A 31 -16.75 10.42 7.37
C CYS A 31 -15.92 9.97 6.16
N ILE A 32 -16.02 8.69 5.79
CA ILE A 32 -15.31 8.10 4.64
C ILE A 32 -15.83 8.65 3.32
N ASP A 33 -17.15 8.68 3.14
CA ASP A 33 -17.80 9.16 1.90
C ASP A 33 -17.52 10.64 1.69
N THR A 34 -17.46 11.42 2.78
CA THR A 34 -17.06 12.83 2.76
C THR A 34 -15.60 12.98 2.30
N TYR A 35 -14.70 12.18 2.85
CA TYR A 35 -13.29 12.17 2.44
C TYR A 35 -13.12 11.77 0.97
N LYS A 36 -13.82 10.72 0.51
CA LYS A 36 -13.75 10.23 -0.87
C LYS A 36 -14.55 11.07 -1.87
N ASN A 37 -15.25 12.08 -1.42
CA ASN A 37 -16.20 12.88 -2.22
C ASN A 37 -17.26 12.02 -2.94
N GLN A 38 -17.74 10.98 -2.26
CA GLN A 38 -18.74 10.02 -2.77
C GLN A 38 -20.13 10.23 -2.15
N LEU A 39 -20.42 11.44 -1.74
CA LEU A 39 -21.68 11.81 -1.10
C LEU A 39 -22.85 11.74 -2.09
N GLN A 40 -23.93 11.03 -1.70
CA GLN A 40 -25.15 10.97 -2.48
C GLN A 40 -26.11 12.10 -2.04
N GLY A 41 -26.22 13.11 -2.89
CA GLY A 41 -27.22 14.20 -2.68
C GLY A 41 -26.88 15.24 -1.62
N GLN A 42 -25.68 15.23 -1.06
CA GLN A 42 -25.19 16.23 -0.10
C GLN A 42 -23.89 16.86 -0.58
N THR A 43 -23.68 18.13 -0.23
CA THR A 43 -22.39 18.78 -0.46
C THR A 43 -21.39 18.43 0.64
N GLN A 44 -20.09 18.49 0.32
CA GLN A 44 -19.01 18.24 1.28
C GLN A 44 -19.11 19.18 2.51
N ALA A 45 -19.50 20.42 2.30
CA ALA A 45 -19.70 21.40 3.39
C ALA A 45 -20.85 20.99 4.34
N GLN A 46 -21.94 20.44 3.81
CA GLN A 46 -23.05 19.93 4.63
C GLN A 46 -22.61 18.70 5.44
N ALA A 47 -21.91 17.77 4.81
CA ALA A 47 -21.39 16.59 5.49
C ALA A 47 -20.37 16.94 6.59
N ASN A 48 -19.45 17.87 6.34
CA ASN A 48 -18.53 18.38 7.36
C ASN A 48 -19.27 19.05 8.53
N THR A 49 -20.38 19.70 8.27
CA THR A 49 -21.23 20.28 9.34
C THR A 49 -21.86 19.17 10.19
N VAL A 50 -22.35 18.10 9.58
CA VAL A 50 -22.89 16.93 10.30
C VAL A 50 -21.81 16.28 11.17
N ILE A 51 -20.62 16.04 10.60
CA ILE A 51 -19.48 15.47 11.34
C ILE A 51 -19.11 16.37 12.54
N ARG A 52 -18.99 17.67 12.32
CA ARG A 52 -18.67 18.66 13.35
C ARG A 52 -19.70 18.68 14.48
N ASN A 53 -20.99 18.63 14.12
CA ASN A 53 -22.08 18.59 15.09
C ASN A 53 -22.06 17.31 15.94
N LYS A 54 -21.80 16.15 15.32
CA LYS A 54 -21.73 14.88 16.05
C LYS A 54 -20.51 14.84 16.98
N ILE A 55 -19.35 15.30 16.54
CA ILE A 55 -18.16 15.40 17.39
C ILE A 55 -18.40 16.36 18.57
N ARG A 56 -19.12 17.46 18.33
CA ARG A 56 -19.51 18.39 19.40
C ARG A 56 -20.44 17.75 20.41
N GLU A 57 -21.41 16.96 19.97
CA GLU A 57 -22.32 16.18 20.81
C GLU A 57 -21.53 15.15 21.66
N VAL A 58 -20.67 14.37 21.05
CA VAL A 58 -19.79 13.40 21.72
C VAL A 58 -18.91 14.08 22.78
N ALA A 59 -18.43 15.28 22.50
CA ALA A 59 -17.66 16.08 23.46
C ALA A 59 -18.50 16.72 24.58
N GLY A 60 -19.85 16.62 24.52
CA GLY A 60 -20.76 17.24 25.49
C GLY A 60 -20.72 18.76 25.47
N LEU A 61 -20.53 19.37 24.29
CA LEU A 61 -20.39 20.80 24.11
C LEU A 61 -21.69 21.43 23.61
N PRO A 62 -22.01 22.69 24.03
CA PRO A 62 -23.14 23.43 23.52
C PRO A 62 -22.97 23.80 22.04
N GLU A 63 -24.01 24.35 21.42
CA GLU A 63 -24.01 24.71 20.01
C GLU A 63 -22.90 25.72 19.64
N ASN A 64 -22.64 26.68 20.50
CA ASN A 64 -21.62 27.71 20.34
C ASN A 64 -20.64 27.67 21.53
N PRO A 65 -19.69 26.71 21.59
CA PRO A 65 -18.80 26.60 22.71
C PRO A 65 -17.73 27.69 22.69
N ASN A 66 -17.42 28.24 23.85
CA ASN A 66 -16.23 29.10 23.98
C ASN A 66 -14.94 28.24 24.06
N GLU A 67 -13.80 28.87 23.80
CA GLU A 67 -12.49 28.19 23.75
C GLU A 67 -12.19 27.46 25.09
N LEU A 68 -12.56 28.04 26.22
CA LEU A 68 -12.33 27.44 27.53
C LEU A 68 -13.17 26.17 27.74
N GLN A 69 -14.41 26.13 27.24
CA GLN A 69 -15.29 24.97 27.29
C GLN A 69 -14.71 23.84 26.41
N VAL A 70 -14.26 24.19 25.21
CA VAL A 70 -13.58 23.23 24.31
C VAL A 70 -12.34 22.66 25.00
N LYS A 71 -11.44 23.48 25.51
CA LYS A 71 -10.23 23.02 26.22
C LYS A 71 -10.56 22.13 27.43
N ARG A 72 -11.63 22.43 28.17
CA ARG A 72 -12.05 21.60 29.30
C ARG A 72 -12.65 20.26 28.87
N ALA A 73 -13.48 20.23 27.82
CA ALA A 73 -14.06 19.00 27.30
C ALA A 73 -12.96 18.04 26.81
N PHE A 74 -12.05 18.51 26.01
CA PHE A 74 -10.95 17.70 25.46
C PHE A 74 -9.79 17.42 26.45
N LYS A 75 -9.83 17.97 27.66
CA LYS A 75 -8.99 17.49 28.77
C LYS A 75 -9.48 16.16 29.34
N LYS A 76 -10.74 15.83 29.23
CA LYS A 76 -11.30 14.56 29.68
C LYS A 76 -10.77 13.43 28.79
N GLU A 77 -10.19 12.42 29.39
CA GLU A 77 -9.61 11.27 28.70
C GLU A 77 -10.67 10.52 27.88
N SER A 78 -11.84 10.28 28.48
CA SER A 78 -12.96 9.59 27.84
C SER A 78 -13.47 10.28 26.57
N VAL A 79 -13.48 11.61 26.52
CA VAL A 79 -13.84 12.36 25.30
C VAL A 79 -12.77 12.19 24.22
N ARG A 80 -11.50 12.25 24.59
CA ARG A 80 -10.40 12.04 23.64
C ARG A 80 -10.40 10.61 23.09
N GLU A 81 -10.67 9.63 23.94
CA GLU A 81 -10.80 8.24 23.57
C GLU A 81 -11.93 8.05 22.55
N ALA A 82 -13.12 8.58 22.80
CA ALA A 82 -14.24 8.47 21.89
C ALA A 82 -13.96 9.12 20.51
N ILE A 83 -13.32 10.28 20.49
CA ILE A 83 -12.94 10.93 19.23
C ILE A 83 -11.87 10.09 18.49
N PHE A 84 -10.95 9.48 19.23
CA PHE A 84 -9.93 8.60 18.66
C PHE A 84 -10.55 7.33 18.07
N GLU A 85 -11.58 6.78 18.69
CA GLU A 85 -12.35 5.64 18.19
C GLU A 85 -13.04 5.94 16.86
N ILE A 86 -13.64 7.13 16.73
CA ILE A 86 -14.24 7.60 15.46
C ILE A 86 -13.16 7.70 14.37
N LEU A 87 -12.00 8.25 14.72
CA LEU A 87 -10.89 8.40 13.80
C LEU A 87 -10.36 7.03 13.36
N GLU A 88 -10.21 6.10 14.30
CA GLU A 88 -9.75 4.73 14.05
C GLU A 88 -10.68 4.00 13.08
N GLU A 89 -11.99 4.02 13.30
CA GLU A 89 -12.98 3.42 12.40
C GLU A 89 -12.93 4.01 10.99
N THR A 90 -12.74 5.32 10.90
CA THR A 90 -12.65 6.01 9.60
C THR A 90 -11.37 5.63 8.86
N LEU A 91 -10.23 5.61 9.55
CA LEU A 91 -8.92 5.31 8.96
C LEU A 91 -8.79 3.84 8.56
N ASP A 92 -9.24 2.91 9.38
CA ASP A 92 -9.16 1.48 9.07
C ASP A 92 -9.85 1.16 7.75
N ASN A 93 -11.04 1.68 7.56
CA ASN A 93 -11.77 1.46 6.32
C ASN A 93 -11.16 2.20 5.12
N THR A 94 -10.60 3.40 5.34
CA THR A 94 -10.00 4.21 4.27
C THR A 94 -8.68 3.60 3.78
N LEU A 95 -7.79 3.23 4.67
CA LEU A 95 -6.47 2.68 4.34
C LEU A 95 -6.57 1.30 3.67
N ILE A 96 -7.36 0.39 4.24
CA ILE A 96 -7.53 -0.95 3.69
C ILE A 96 -8.11 -0.89 2.27
N THR A 97 -9.13 -0.05 2.06
CA THR A 97 -9.75 0.09 0.74
C THR A 97 -8.81 0.77 -0.25
N GLY A 98 -8.01 1.74 0.19
CA GLY A 98 -7.05 2.44 -0.65
C GLY A 98 -6.01 1.48 -1.23
N TRP A 99 -5.35 0.70 -0.39
CA TRP A 99 -4.31 -0.26 -0.82
C TRP A 99 -4.89 -1.41 -1.65
N ALA A 100 -6.08 -1.92 -1.29
CA ALA A 100 -6.73 -2.97 -2.06
C ALA A 100 -7.11 -2.55 -3.48
N ASN A 101 -7.29 -1.25 -3.72
CA ASN A 101 -7.63 -0.70 -5.03
C ASN A 101 -6.41 -0.22 -5.84
N ASP A 102 -5.24 -0.12 -5.21
CA ASP A 102 -4.01 0.26 -5.91
C ASP A 102 -3.58 -0.88 -6.85
N PRO A 103 -3.47 -0.63 -8.20
CA PRO A 103 -3.12 -1.66 -9.18
C PRO A 103 -1.74 -2.25 -8.94
N TRP A 104 -0.78 -1.44 -8.48
CA TRP A 104 0.58 -1.88 -8.19
C TRP A 104 0.61 -2.84 -7.00
N PHE A 105 -0.08 -2.50 -5.90
CA PHE A 105 -0.21 -3.37 -4.73
C PHE A 105 -0.86 -4.71 -5.08
N ARG A 106 -1.95 -4.68 -5.85
CA ARG A 106 -2.65 -5.91 -6.25
C ARG A 106 -1.80 -6.86 -7.07
N GLN A 107 -0.89 -6.33 -7.87
CA GLN A 107 -0.07 -7.12 -8.77
C GLN A 107 1.21 -7.66 -8.12
N TYR A 108 1.84 -6.90 -7.22
CA TYR A 108 3.18 -7.19 -6.72
C TYR A 108 3.25 -7.42 -5.20
N VAL A 109 2.19 -7.14 -4.47
CA VAL A 109 2.17 -7.27 -3.01
C VAL A 109 1.04 -8.22 -2.58
N GLU A 110 1.40 -9.25 -1.85
CA GLU A 110 0.41 -10.10 -1.18
C GLU A 110 -0.03 -9.41 0.11
N PHE A 111 -1.30 -9.00 0.15
CA PHE A 111 -1.92 -8.34 1.28
C PHE A 111 -2.79 -9.31 2.07
N LYS A 112 -2.53 -9.44 3.36
CA LYS A 112 -3.28 -10.32 4.25
C LYS A 112 -3.65 -9.60 5.54
N THR A 113 -4.94 -9.53 5.82
CA THR A 113 -5.45 -9.03 7.11
C THR A 113 -5.48 -10.18 8.12
N MET A 114 -4.91 -9.96 9.30
CA MET A 114 -4.80 -10.99 10.33
C MET A 114 -5.22 -10.44 11.69
N VAL A 115 -5.76 -11.33 12.52
CA VAL A 115 -6.08 -11.02 13.91
C VAL A 115 -4.80 -10.99 14.74
N LEU A 116 -4.72 -10.04 15.67
CA LEU A 116 -3.58 -9.90 16.58
C LEU A 116 -3.35 -11.23 17.35
N GLY A 117 -2.08 -11.69 17.36
CA GLY A 117 -1.70 -12.92 18.04
C GLY A 117 -1.69 -14.18 17.16
N THR A 118 -2.13 -14.11 15.90
CA THR A 118 -2.02 -15.22 14.96
C THR A 118 -0.61 -15.27 14.34
N LYS A 119 -0.14 -16.49 14.03
CA LYS A 119 1.16 -16.69 13.39
C LYS A 119 1.11 -16.21 11.93
N ASN A 120 1.90 -15.18 11.61
CA ASN A 120 2.02 -14.66 10.25
C ASN A 120 2.97 -15.54 9.43
N SER A 121 2.43 -16.45 8.65
CA SER A 121 3.23 -17.24 7.73
C SER A 121 2.69 -17.15 6.31
N PHE A 122 3.62 -17.02 5.36
CA PHE A 122 3.37 -17.09 3.93
C PHE A 122 4.01 -18.34 3.40
N TYR A 123 3.25 -19.12 2.65
CA TYR A 123 3.75 -20.31 1.99
C TYR A 123 4.18 -19.97 0.56
N ILE A 124 5.47 -20.08 0.30
CA ILE A 124 6.03 -19.91 -1.04
C ILE A 124 6.12 -21.28 -1.69
N LYS A 125 5.36 -21.49 -2.77
CA LYS A 125 5.48 -22.67 -3.60
C LYS A 125 6.85 -22.64 -4.29
N ALA A 126 7.51 -23.78 -4.34
CA ALA A 126 8.69 -23.94 -5.17
C ALA A 126 8.25 -24.34 -6.58
N ASP A 127 8.28 -23.40 -7.50
CA ASP A 127 7.92 -23.61 -8.93
C ASP A 127 9.14 -23.93 -9.79
N ASP A 128 10.31 -24.11 -9.17
CA ASP A 128 11.62 -24.29 -9.82
C ASP A 128 11.96 -25.75 -10.16
N MET A 129 11.01 -26.66 -10.00
CA MET A 129 11.28 -28.07 -10.18
C MET A 129 11.14 -28.51 -11.64
N ILE A 130 12.28 -28.73 -12.29
CA ILE A 130 12.36 -29.42 -13.58
C ILE A 130 12.48 -30.91 -13.32
N LEU A 131 11.45 -31.68 -13.67
CA LEU A 131 11.52 -33.14 -13.62
C LEU A 131 12.45 -33.65 -14.71
N ASN A 132 13.47 -34.43 -14.34
CA ASN A 132 14.33 -35.08 -15.30
C ASN A 132 13.61 -36.25 -15.97
N ILE A 133 13.40 -36.13 -17.26
CA ILE A 133 12.86 -37.21 -18.09
C ILE A 133 14.04 -37.96 -18.72
N SER A 134 14.21 -39.22 -18.35
CA SER A 134 15.28 -40.08 -18.89
C SER A 134 14.76 -41.01 -19.98
N LYS A 135 15.54 -41.20 -21.03
CA LYS A 135 15.25 -42.20 -22.04
C LYS A 135 15.49 -43.59 -21.46
N ILE A 136 14.49 -44.44 -21.44
CA ILE A 136 14.53 -45.80 -20.96
C ILE A 136 14.63 -46.78 -22.13
N SER A 137 15.47 -47.83 -22.01
CA SER A 137 15.44 -48.97 -22.90
C SER A 137 14.48 -50.03 -22.35
N GLY A 138 13.74 -50.72 -23.23
CA GLY A 138 12.76 -51.73 -22.82
C GLY A 138 13.43 -52.82 -21.98
N GLY A 139 13.06 -52.92 -20.71
CA GLY A 139 13.53 -53.93 -19.78
C GLY A 139 14.27 -53.43 -18.53
N HIS A 140 14.76 -52.21 -18.49
CA HIS A 140 15.37 -51.59 -17.29
C HIS A 140 14.72 -50.28 -16.92
N HIS A 141 14.02 -50.27 -15.77
CA HIS A 141 13.30 -49.13 -15.25
C HIS A 141 14.02 -48.56 -14.01
N ASN A 142 15.29 -48.26 -14.10
CA ASN A 142 16.02 -47.66 -12.98
C ASN A 142 15.91 -46.12 -13.05
N ILE A 143 14.69 -45.61 -12.83
CA ILE A 143 14.45 -44.17 -12.73
C ILE A 143 14.39 -43.84 -11.26
N GLU A 144 15.26 -42.92 -10.81
CA GLU A 144 15.22 -42.39 -9.45
C GLU A 144 13.92 -41.61 -9.20
N ARG A 145 13.32 -41.87 -8.04
CA ARG A 145 12.14 -41.13 -7.60
C ARG A 145 12.48 -39.65 -7.37
N GLN A 146 11.86 -38.79 -8.11
CA GLN A 146 12.00 -37.36 -7.93
C GLN A 146 10.82 -36.86 -7.07
N ARG A 147 11.13 -36.12 -5.99
CA ARG A 147 10.14 -35.59 -5.08
C ARG A 147 9.77 -34.17 -5.54
N LEU A 148 8.47 -33.87 -5.61
CA LEU A 148 8.01 -32.50 -5.75
C LEU A 148 8.56 -31.64 -4.61
N ASN A 149 9.18 -30.52 -4.94
CA ASN A 149 9.76 -29.62 -3.96
C ASN A 149 8.66 -29.11 -3.02
N LYS A 150 8.99 -29.10 -1.71
CA LYS A 150 8.04 -28.65 -0.70
C LYS A 150 8.12 -27.17 -0.56
N GLY A 151 7.88 -26.25 -1.22
CA GLY A 151 7.93 -24.83 -0.90
C GLY A 151 8.47 -24.48 0.50
N SER A 152 8.64 -23.28 0.81
CA SER A 152 9.09 -22.79 2.12
C SER A 152 8.02 -21.93 2.79
N GLU A 153 7.89 -22.06 4.10
CA GLU A 153 7.06 -21.19 4.91
C GLU A 153 7.94 -20.07 5.47
N ILE A 154 7.56 -18.82 5.14
CA ILE A 154 8.25 -17.64 5.67
C ILE A 154 7.37 -17.03 6.75
N SER A 155 7.91 -16.92 7.95
CA SER A 155 7.25 -16.20 9.06
C SER A 155 7.68 -14.73 9.03
N VAL A 156 6.70 -13.82 8.95
CA VAL A 156 6.94 -12.37 8.97
C VAL A 156 6.76 -11.86 10.38
N LYS A 157 7.77 -11.14 10.88
CA LYS A 157 7.68 -10.44 12.17
C LYS A 157 6.79 -9.21 12.00
N THR A 158 5.77 -9.11 12.83
CA THR A 158 4.93 -7.91 12.88
C THR A 158 5.63 -6.78 13.63
N ALA A 159 5.50 -5.58 13.12
CA ALA A 159 5.92 -4.35 13.79
C ALA A 159 4.72 -3.41 13.93
N THR A 160 4.62 -2.74 15.06
CA THR A 160 3.57 -1.76 15.30
C THR A 160 4.05 -0.40 14.82
N TYR A 161 3.26 0.24 13.97
CA TYR A 161 3.51 1.59 13.50
C TYR A 161 2.44 2.52 14.03
N GLY A 162 2.84 3.71 14.48
CA GLY A 162 1.94 4.72 14.99
C GLY A 162 2.33 6.10 14.46
N ALA A 163 1.33 6.95 14.27
CA ALA A 163 1.51 8.35 13.97
C ALA A 163 0.93 9.19 15.12
N LYS A 164 1.60 10.28 15.47
CA LYS A 164 1.07 11.26 16.41
C LYS A 164 0.69 12.52 15.63
N VAL A 165 -0.60 12.77 15.56
CA VAL A 165 -1.16 13.94 14.88
C VAL A 165 -1.80 14.84 15.91
N TYR A 166 -1.66 16.14 15.72
CA TYR A 166 -2.28 17.16 16.55
C TYR A 166 -3.21 18.01 15.68
N MET A 167 -4.44 18.18 16.13
CA MET A 167 -5.42 19.08 15.55
C MET A 167 -5.98 19.97 16.64
N GLU A 168 -6.10 21.25 16.37
CA GLU A 168 -6.67 22.20 17.31
C GLU A 168 -8.20 22.15 17.24
N MET A 169 -8.82 21.47 18.21
CA MET A 169 -10.27 21.23 18.21
C MET A 169 -11.11 22.51 18.24
N SER A 170 -10.59 23.61 18.78
CA SER A 170 -11.26 24.92 18.70
C SER A 170 -11.41 25.39 17.25
N ARG A 171 -10.39 25.22 16.42
CA ARG A 171 -10.41 25.61 15.00
C ARG A 171 -11.30 24.70 14.18
N PHE A 172 -11.24 23.39 14.46
CA PHE A 172 -12.14 22.41 13.83
C PHE A 172 -13.62 22.74 14.11
N LEU A 173 -13.99 22.99 15.37
CA LEU A 173 -15.37 23.30 15.73
C LEU A 173 -15.84 24.65 15.17
N GLN A 174 -14.92 25.59 14.91
CA GLN A 174 -15.21 26.86 14.23
C GLN A 174 -15.30 26.73 12.70
N GLY A 175 -14.96 25.57 12.14
CA GLY A 175 -14.98 25.32 10.70
C GLY A 175 -13.79 25.89 9.95
N VAL A 176 -12.70 26.19 10.63
CA VAL A 176 -11.43 26.64 10.04
C VAL A 176 -10.60 25.45 9.54
N GLU A 177 -10.68 24.32 10.25
CA GLU A 177 -10.04 23.06 9.89
C GLU A 177 -11.13 22.00 9.61
N ASP A 178 -10.92 21.16 8.63
CA ASP A 178 -11.88 20.13 8.24
C ASP A 178 -11.37 18.72 8.62
N TRP A 179 -12.34 17.85 8.94
CA TRP A 179 -12.07 16.44 9.25
C TRP A 179 -11.35 15.72 8.12
N ASN A 180 -11.68 16.08 6.89
CA ASN A 180 -11.06 15.49 5.70
C ASN A 180 -9.58 15.79 5.58
N GLU A 181 -9.13 16.99 5.96
CA GLU A 181 -7.72 17.37 5.96
C GLU A 181 -6.92 16.51 6.94
N LEU A 182 -7.51 16.23 8.11
CA LEU A 182 -6.89 15.34 9.09
C LEU A 182 -6.78 13.91 8.57
N ILE A 183 -7.85 13.35 8.00
CA ILE A 183 -7.87 12.00 7.42
C ILE A 183 -6.88 11.91 6.25
N ASP A 184 -6.84 12.91 5.37
CA ASP A 184 -5.90 12.95 4.24
C ASP A 184 -4.45 12.97 4.72
N ALA A 185 -4.12 13.82 5.68
CA ALA A 185 -2.77 13.92 6.23
C ALA A 185 -2.30 12.59 6.84
N ILE A 186 -3.16 11.92 7.61
CA ILE A 186 -2.84 10.64 8.24
C ILE A 186 -2.72 9.55 7.17
N SER A 187 -3.68 9.45 6.25
CA SER A 187 -3.68 8.44 5.18
C SER A 187 -2.45 8.56 4.29
N ARG A 188 -2.08 9.79 3.94
CA ARG A 188 -0.88 10.09 3.17
C ARG A 188 0.40 9.68 3.93
N ALA A 189 0.48 9.99 5.22
CA ALA A 189 1.63 9.61 6.05
C ALA A 189 1.80 8.08 6.13
N PHE A 190 0.72 7.32 6.31
CA PHE A 190 0.74 5.87 6.29
C PHE A 190 1.13 5.31 4.92
N THR A 191 0.57 5.85 3.84
CA THR A 191 0.89 5.44 2.46
C THR A 191 2.38 5.66 2.16
N ILE A 192 2.93 6.83 2.49
CA ILE A 192 4.36 7.12 2.35
C ILE A 192 5.20 6.12 3.13
N GLN A 193 4.81 5.81 4.37
CA GLN A 193 5.56 4.87 5.20
C GLN A 193 5.52 3.45 4.63
N VAL A 194 4.38 2.97 4.15
CA VAL A 194 4.24 1.66 3.52
C VAL A 194 5.07 1.60 2.23
N ASN A 195 4.98 2.61 1.38
CA ASN A 195 5.78 2.70 0.15
C ASN A 195 7.28 2.70 0.46
N ARG A 196 7.71 3.42 1.52
CA ARG A 196 9.10 3.40 2.00
C ARG A 196 9.54 2.01 2.43
N MET A 197 8.69 1.29 3.14
CA MET A 197 9.00 -0.07 3.57
C MET A 197 9.16 -1.01 2.37
N ILE A 198 8.25 -0.94 1.40
CA ILE A 198 8.31 -1.76 0.19
C ILE A 198 9.56 -1.44 -0.62
N HIS A 199 9.83 -0.15 -0.86
CA HIS A 199 11.05 0.28 -1.54
C HIS A 199 12.31 -0.26 -0.86
N ASN A 200 12.42 -0.12 0.45
CA ASN A 200 13.55 -0.61 1.22
C ASN A 200 13.68 -2.13 1.17
N GLN A 201 12.57 -2.87 1.18
CA GLN A 201 12.59 -4.33 1.07
C GLN A 201 13.04 -4.78 -0.32
N VAL A 202 12.53 -4.18 -1.38
CA VAL A 202 12.94 -4.51 -2.76
C VAL A 202 14.42 -4.18 -2.97
N MET A 203 14.87 -2.98 -2.58
CA MET A 203 16.27 -2.59 -2.70
C MET A 203 17.19 -3.39 -1.77
N GLY A 204 16.71 -3.75 -0.59
CA GLY A 204 17.42 -4.61 0.36
C GLY A 204 17.58 -6.04 -0.15
N ALA A 205 16.55 -6.60 -0.76
CA ALA A 205 16.59 -7.94 -1.36
C ALA A 205 17.66 -8.03 -2.45
N VAL A 206 17.78 -7.02 -3.30
CA VAL A 206 18.83 -6.96 -4.34
C VAL A 206 20.24 -6.97 -3.75
N LYS A 207 20.44 -6.40 -2.56
CA LYS A 207 21.75 -6.39 -1.87
C LYS A 207 22.04 -7.67 -1.10
N GLN A 208 21.02 -8.34 -0.59
CA GLN A 208 21.15 -9.50 0.31
C GLN A 208 21.15 -10.85 -0.44
N LEU A 209 20.50 -10.91 -1.59
CA LEU A 209 20.49 -12.13 -2.40
C LEU A 209 21.87 -12.37 -3.01
N PRO A 210 22.40 -13.60 -2.97
CA PRO A 210 23.65 -13.97 -3.64
C PRO A 210 23.46 -13.86 -5.15
N VAL A 211 23.72 -12.68 -5.69
CA VAL A 211 23.60 -12.41 -7.13
C VAL A 211 24.77 -13.11 -7.82
N GLN A 212 24.48 -14.14 -8.61
CA GLN A 212 25.48 -14.73 -9.49
C GLN A 212 26.03 -13.65 -10.43
N THR A 213 27.34 -13.65 -10.66
CA THR A 213 28.04 -12.63 -11.47
C THR A 213 27.41 -12.44 -12.86
N LYS A 214 26.87 -13.50 -13.45
CA LYS A 214 26.16 -13.45 -14.74
C LYS A 214 24.87 -12.63 -14.72
N TRP A 215 24.24 -12.44 -13.56
CA TRP A 215 22.99 -11.67 -13.40
C TRP A 215 23.23 -10.26 -12.88
N ASN A 216 24.48 -9.89 -12.65
CA ASN A 216 24.85 -8.55 -12.25
C ASN A 216 25.60 -7.87 -13.39
N ARG A 217 24.94 -6.91 -14.05
CA ARG A 217 25.53 -6.09 -15.11
C ARG A 217 25.62 -4.67 -14.62
N LYS A 218 26.76 -4.04 -14.80
CA LYS A 218 27.01 -2.64 -14.47
C LYS A 218 27.35 -1.89 -15.74
N GLY A 219 26.82 -0.66 -15.85
CA GLY A 219 27.12 0.20 -17.01
C GLY A 219 26.10 1.33 -17.12
N LEU A 220 26.42 2.32 -17.92
CA LEU A 220 25.50 3.40 -18.26
C LEU A 220 24.44 2.89 -19.25
N ALA A 221 23.22 3.43 -19.17
CA ALA A 221 22.15 3.17 -20.11
C ALA A 221 22.41 3.90 -21.41
N ASN A 222 23.23 3.32 -22.27
CA ASN A 222 23.58 3.83 -23.60
C ASN A 222 23.57 2.72 -24.64
N THR A 223 23.65 3.09 -25.92
CA THR A 223 23.59 2.16 -27.05
C THR A 223 24.65 1.03 -26.95
N ALA A 224 25.84 1.34 -26.43
CA ALA A 224 26.93 0.35 -26.27
C ALA A 224 26.58 -0.76 -25.29
N ASN A 225 25.83 -0.46 -24.24
CA ASN A 225 25.43 -1.41 -23.20
C ASN A 225 24.06 -2.08 -23.46
N LYS A 226 23.36 -1.69 -24.51
CA LYS A 226 22.05 -2.25 -24.87
C LYS A 226 22.06 -3.76 -24.98
N LYS A 227 23.09 -4.33 -25.63
CA LYS A 227 23.26 -5.77 -25.80
C LYS A 227 23.37 -6.50 -24.44
N ASN A 228 24.20 -5.98 -23.54
CA ASN A 228 24.39 -6.56 -22.20
C ASN A 228 23.09 -6.56 -21.40
N PHE A 229 22.27 -5.51 -21.52
CA PHE A 229 20.99 -5.42 -20.83
C PHE A 229 19.97 -6.42 -21.41
N LYS A 230 19.91 -6.57 -22.74
CA LYS A 230 19.07 -7.60 -23.38
C LYS A 230 19.47 -9.02 -22.97
N GLU A 231 20.77 -9.32 -22.93
CA GLU A 231 21.28 -10.60 -22.48
C GLU A 231 20.87 -10.89 -21.04
N LEU A 232 20.93 -9.89 -20.14
CA LEU A 232 20.47 -10.02 -18.77
C LEU A 232 18.99 -10.41 -18.69
N ILE A 233 18.13 -9.69 -19.45
CA ILE A 233 16.69 -9.99 -19.51
C ILE A 233 16.46 -11.43 -20.03
N ALA A 234 17.17 -11.82 -21.08
CA ALA A 234 17.05 -13.16 -21.66
C ALA A 234 17.55 -14.25 -20.69
N ASP A 235 18.60 -13.98 -19.94
CA ASP A 235 19.13 -14.90 -18.92
C ASP A 235 18.14 -15.10 -17.77
N VAL A 236 17.50 -14.02 -17.31
CA VAL A 236 16.45 -14.09 -16.28
C VAL A 236 15.25 -14.88 -16.80
N LYS A 237 14.75 -14.59 -18.01
CA LYS A 237 13.63 -15.33 -18.62
C LYS A 237 13.93 -16.82 -18.77
N ARG A 238 15.16 -17.18 -19.18
CA ARG A 238 15.59 -18.58 -19.29
C ARG A 238 15.69 -19.29 -17.95
N ALA A 239 16.18 -18.58 -16.93
CA ALA A 239 16.38 -19.17 -15.61
C ALA A 239 15.06 -19.37 -14.85
N THR A 240 14.10 -18.48 -15.04
CA THR A 240 12.81 -18.50 -14.32
C THR A 240 11.71 -19.22 -15.11
N GLY A 241 11.87 -19.38 -16.44
CA GLY A 241 10.80 -19.87 -17.30
C GLY A 241 9.57 -18.93 -17.39
N SER A 242 9.69 -17.72 -16.85
CA SER A 242 8.61 -16.75 -16.72
C SER A 242 8.89 -15.46 -17.49
N THR A 243 7.88 -14.60 -17.61
CA THR A 243 8.06 -13.24 -18.15
C THR A 243 8.86 -12.40 -17.16
N ALA A 244 9.88 -11.69 -17.66
CA ALA A 244 10.62 -10.72 -16.86
C ALA A 244 9.87 -9.39 -16.77
N VAL A 245 10.09 -8.68 -15.68
CA VAL A 245 9.61 -7.30 -15.47
C VAL A 245 10.81 -6.44 -15.08
N ILE A 246 10.91 -5.25 -15.65
CA ILE A 246 11.94 -4.27 -15.31
C ILE A 246 11.35 -3.36 -14.23
N MET A 247 11.96 -3.32 -13.06
CA MET A 247 11.53 -2.42 -11.98
C MET A 247 12.64 -1.44 -11.64
N GLY A 248 12.28 -0.19 -11.39
CA GLY A 248 13.23 0.85 -10.99
C GLY A 248 12.52 2.11 -10.53
N THR A 249 13.31 3.08 -10.08
CA THR A 249 12.83 4.43 -9.80
C THR A 249 12.60 5.19 -11.11
N GLU A 250 11.76 6.21 -11.08
CA GLU A 250 11.44 7.04 -12.25
C GLU A 250 12.69 7.50 -13.00
N VAL A 251 13.65 8.08 -12.27
CA VAL A 251 14.92 8.54 -12.85
C VAL A 251 15.69 7.40 -13.51
N ALA A 252 15.82 6.25 -12.85
CA ALA A 252 16.54 5.11 -13.41
C ALA A 252 15.85 4.51 -14.65
N LEU A 253 14.52 4.53 -14.66
CA LEU A 253 13.74 4.05 -15.81
C LEU A 253 13.77 5.05 -16.98
N GLY A 254 13.85 6.35 -16.71
CA GLY A 254 14.04 7.40 -17.72
C GLY A 254 15.34 7.21 -18.50
N GLU A 255 16.42 6.77 -17.82
CA GLU A 255 17.71 6.48 -18.45
C GLU A 255 17.64 5.33 -19.49
N LEU A 256 16.64 4.44 -19.39
CA LEU A 256 16.46 3.37 -20.38
C LEU A 256 16.15 3.90 -21.79
N ALA A 257 15.63 5.11 -21.89
CA ALA A 257 15.47 5.78 -23.19
C ALA A 257 16.81 5.98 -23.92
N GLY A 258 17.92 6.12 -23.19
CA GLY A 258 19.28 6.22 -23.72
C GLY A 258 19.78 4.96 -24.45
N PHE A 259 19.13 3.80 -24.27
CA PHE A 259 19.41 2.60 -25.08
C PHE A 259 18.85 2.67 -26.50
N GLY A 260 17.93 3.59 -26.79
CA GLY A 260 17.30 3.77 -28.08
C GLY A 260 18.06 4.82 -28.92
N ASP A 261 18.27 4.57 -30.23
CA ASP A 261 18.51 5.62 -31.16
C ASP A 261 17.16 6.33 -31.41
N VAL A 262 17.12 7.66 -31.19
CA VAL A 262 15.88 8.45 -31.28
C VAL A 262 15.17 8.27 -32.63
N ASN A 263 15.92 7.95 -33.69
CA ASN A 263 15.37 7.69 -35.01
C ASN A 263 14.66 6.35 -35.18
N TRP A 264 14.89 5.39 -34.26
CA TRP A 264 14.34 4.04 -34.29
C TRP A 264 13.23 3.80 -33.29
N ILE A 265 13.00 4.75 -32.42
CA ILE A 265 11.92 4.64 -31.40
C ILE A 265 10.59 4.91 -32.11
N SER A 266 9.60 4.03 -31.91
CA SER A 266 8.24 4.20 -32.44
C SER A 266 7.60 5.50 -31.92
N GLU A 267 6.66 6.08 -32.67
CA GLU A 267 5.92 7.26 -32.22
C GLU A 267 5.18 6.99 -30.87
N ALA A 268 4.67 5.78 -30.67
CA ALA A 268 4.06 5.39 -29.38
C ALA A 268 5.07 5.46 -28.24
N ALA A 269 6.30 4.95 -28.43
CA ALA A 269 7.33 5.00 -27.41
C ALA A 269 7.85 6.42 -27.16
N LYS A 270 7.88 7.29 -28.17
CA LYS A 270 8.18 8.72 -27.99
C LYS A 270 7.09 9.40 -27.16
N ASN A 271 5.83 9.05 -27.41
CA ASN A 271 4.71 9.57 -26.66
C ASN A 271 4.73 9.10 -25.20
N ASP A 272 5.09 7.83 -24.94
CA ASP A 272 5.29 7.31 -23.58
C ASP A 272 6.37 8.10 -22.83
N ILE A 273 7.52 8.37 -23.47
CA ILE A 273 8.59 9.18 -22.87
C ILE A 273 8.10 10.61 -22.57
N TYR A 274 7.34 11.21 -23.50
CA TYR A 274 6.84 12.56 -23.33
C TYR A 274 5.77 12.66 -22.21
N THR A 275 4.91 11.65 -22.11
CA THR A 275 3.78 11.65 -21.14
C THR A 275 4.15 11.10 -19.78
N MET A 276 4.99 10.06 -19.72
CA MET A 276 5.35 9.34 -18.49
C MET A 276 6.80 9.53 -18.05
N GLY A 277 7.61 10.26 -18.83
CA GLY A 277 9.05 10.40 -18.54
C GLY A 277 9.87 9.13 -18.77
N ARG A 278 9.26 8.01 -19.19
CA ARG A 278 9.89 6.71 -19.37
C ARG A 278 9.21 5.87 -20.45
N LEU A 279 9.87 4.79 -20.85
CA LEU A 279 9.26 3.79 -21.73
C LEU A 279 8.24 2.94 -20.96
N GLY A 280 7.11 2.62 -21.56
CA GLY A 280 6.16 1.64 -21.01
C GLY A 280 6.65 0.20 -21.14
N ASN A 281 7.34 -0.12 -22.24
CA ASN A 281 7.92 -1.43 -22.52
C ASN A 281 9.32 -1.30 -23.12
N PHE A 282 10.21 -2.21 -22.77
CA PHE A 282 11.52 -2.34 -23.40
C PHE A 282 11.64 -3.72 -24.06
N GLU A 283 11.59 -3.74 -25.37
CA GLU A 283 11.71 -4.95 -26.21
C GLU A 283 10.84 -6.13 -25.71
N GLY A 284 9.56 -5.87 -25.52
CA GLY A 284 8.59 -6.87 -25.06
C GLY A 284 8.70 -7.23 -23.58
N THR A 285 9.40 -6.41 -22.80
CA THR A 285 9.48 -6.55 -21.35
C THR A 285 8.81 -5.35 -20.70
N THR A 286 7.83 -5.60 -19.84
CA THR A 286 7.08 -4.55 -19.15
C THR A 286 7.97 -3.78 -18.17
N ILE A 287 7.85 -2.47 -18.17
CA ILE A 287 8.55 -1.59 -17.24
C ILE A 287 7.56 -1.13 -16.17
N VAL A 288 7.93 -1.31 -14.92
CA VAL A 288 7.14 -0.95 -13.75
C VAL A 288 7.95 -0.04 -12.85
N GLU A 289 7.35 1.06 -12.51
CA GLU A 289 7.93 2.01 -11.58
C GLU A 289 7.72 1.56 -10.14
N LEU A 290 8.78 1.61 -9.35
CA LEU A 290 8.68 1.40 -7.91
C LEU A 290 8.20 2.70 -7.26
N PRO A 291 7.21 2.63 -6.37
CA PRO A 291 6.82 3.80 -5.59
C PRO A 291 8.02 4.38 -4.86
N ASN A 292 8.36 5.62 -5.16
CA ASN A 292 9.47 6.30 -4.51
C ASN A 292 8.94 7.27 -3.45
N PRO A 293 9.06 6.94 -2.17
CA PRO A 293 8.56 7.78 -1.07
C PRO A 293 9.48 8.96 -0.74
N PHE A 294 10.57 9.14 -1.49
CA PHE A 294 11.60 10.14 -1.21
C PHE A 294 11.64 11.28 -2.23
N GLU A 295 10.76 11.25 -3.22
CA GLU A 295 10.58 12.32 -4.20
C GLU A 295 9.45 13.27 -3.82
#